data_4198310d01255b203c74d00766e59143
#
_entry.id   4198310d01255b203c74d00766e59143
#
_cell.length_a   1.000
_cell.length_b   1.000
_cell.length_c   1.000
_cell.angle_alpha   90.00
_cell.angle_beta   90.00
_cell.angle_gamma   90.00
#
_symmetry.space_group_name_H-M   'P 1'
#
loop_
_entity.id
_entity.type
_entity.pdbx_description
1 polymer ?
#
loop_
_entity_poly.entity_id
_entity_poly.type
_entity_poly.pdbx_seq_one_letter_code
_entity_poly.pdbx_strand_id
1 'polypeptide(L)'
;IHQLFSRLRPGTKVLLVGDADQLESVGAGDVFHELIGSGVVPVTVLDEIFRQAQDSLIAHNARFINEGKTTLYYGEDFAFHKAESQEETAGIIRELYQEQIAAKGIEQVEILSPFRSEGEASVNSLNEAIREEINPASPETPEIVYAGKIFRLNDRVMQMRNNYDIKLYDRSGKQVGEGIFNGDIGTIRKISGTNVVIEFDGRYMDCPQVLLDDLELSY
;
A
#
# COMPACT_ATOMS: atom_id res chain seq x y z
N ILE A 1 -18.26 -8.78 -12.71
CA ILE A 1 -18.44 -8.26 -14.09
C ILE A 1 -19.70 -8.81 -14.72
N HIS A 2 -19.95 -10.15 -14.74
CA HIS A 2 -21.19 -10.73 -15.28
C HIS A 2 -22.46 -10.06 -14.73
N GLN A 3 -22.55 -9.85 -13.41
CA GLN A 3 -23.67 -9.17 -12.76
C GLN A 3 -23.82 -7.70 -13.20
N LEU A 4 -22.71 -7.02 -13.48
CA LEU A 4 -22.74 -5.67 -14.00
C LEU A 4 -23.34 -5.63 -15.40
N PHE A 5 -22.79 -6.42 -16.33
CA PHE A 5 -23.23 -6.43 -17.72
C PHE A 5 -24.67 -6.91 -17.88
N SER A 6 -25.11 -7.91 -17.09
CA SER A 6 -26.48 -8.42 -17.13
C SER A 6 -27.54 -7.41 -16.65
N ARG A 7 -27.14 -6.35 -15.95
CA ARG A 7 -28.05 -5.31 -15.45
C ARG A 7 -28.01 -4.02 -16.26
N LEU A 8 -27.18 -3.95 -17.31
CA LEU A 8 -27.14 -2.78 -18.17
C LEU A 8 -28.44 -2.67 -19.00
N ARG A 9 -28.90 -1.44 -19.15
CA ARG A 9 -30.05 -1.16 -20.02
C ARG A 9 -29.59 -1.08 -21.48
N PRO A 10 -30.45 -1.46 -22.45
CA PRO A 10 -30.16 -1.26 -23.86
C PRO A 10 -29.75 0.20 -24.14
N GLY A 11 -28.70 0.40 -24.90
CA GLY A 11 -28.18 1.72 -25.25
C GLY A 11 -27.20 2.32 -24.21
N THR A 12 -26.92 1.63 -23.08
CA THR A 12 -25.87 2.06 -22.14
C THR A 12 -24.51 1.94 -22.81
N LYS A 13 -23.73 3.01 -22.79
CA LYS A 13 -22.31 3.01 -23.19
C LYS A 13 -21.46 2.65 -21.99
N VAL A 14 -20.53 1.73 -22.16
CA VAL A 14 -19.56 1.32 -21.12
C VAL A 14 -18.17 1.65 -21.62
N LEU A 15 -17.39 2.37 -20.80
CA LEU A 15 -15.98 2.60 -20.99
C LEU A 15 -15.24 1.89 -19.88
N LEU A 16 -14.38 0.95 -20.24
CA LEU A 16 -13.47 0.28 -19.31
C LEU A 16 -12.09 0.95 -19.45
N VAL A 17 -11.51 1.33 -18.32
CA VAL A 17 -10.17 1.91 -18.24
C VAL A 17 -9.36 1.08 -17.27
N GLY A 18 -8.16 0.70 -17.66
CA GLY A 18 -7.29 -0.13 -16.83
C GLY A 18 -5.93 -0.30 -17.50
N ASP A 19 -5.08 -1.06 -16.85
CA ASP A 19 -3.75 -1.43 -17.29
C ASP A 19 -3.69 -2.95 -17.41
N ALA A 20 -3.53 -3.45 -18.64
CA ALA A 20 -3.51 -4.89 -18.91
C ALA A 20 -2.20 -5.56 -18.45
N ASP A 21 -1.17 -4.77 -18.17
CA ASP A 21 0.14 -5.25 -17.74
C ASP A 21 0.25 -5.35 -16.21
N GLN A 22 -0.74 -4.80 -15.47
CA GLN A 22 -0.81 -4.94 -14.03
C GLN A 22 -1.46 -6.26 -13.61
N LEU A 23 -1.26 -6.61 -12.33
CA LEU A 23 -1.88 -7.81 -11.74
C LEU A 23 -3.39 -7.80 -11.93
N GLU A 24 -3.91 -8.94 -12.35
CA GLU A 24 -5.35 -9.17 -12.50
C GLU A 24 -6.09 -9.09 -11.15
N SER A 25 -7.40 -8.87 -11.20
CA SER A 25 -8.23 -8.90 -10.01
C SER A 25 -8.25 -10.29 -9.38
N VAL A 26 -8.28 -10.37 -8.04
CA VAL A 26 -8.37 -11.64 -7.31
C VAL A 26 -9.67 -12.35 -7.68
N GLY A 27 -9.55 -13.54 -8.28
CA GLY A 27 -10.69 -14.36 -8.72
C GLY A 27 -10.40 -15.11 -10.02
N ALA A 28 -11.40 -15.80 -10.55
CA ALA A 28 -11.27 -16.52 -11.79
C ALA A 28 -11.44 -15.62 -13.02
N GLY A 29 -10.45 -15.62 -13.90
CA GLY A 29 -10.45 -14.95 -15.20
C GLY A 29 -9.85 -13.54 -15.21
N ASP A 30 -8.98 -13.31 -16.19
CA ASP A 30 -8.42 -11.99 -16.50
C ASP A 30 -9.35 -11.28 -17.52
N VAL A 31 -10.46 -10.76 -17.01
CA VAL A 31 -11.53 -10.23 -17.84
C VAL A 31 -11.09 -9.04 -18.69
N PHE A 32 -10.19 -8.18 -18.17
CA PHE A 32 -9.77 -7.00 -18.91
C PHE A 32 -8.88 -7.37 -20.08
N HIS A 33 -7.89 -8.21 -19.85
CA HIS A 33 -7.00 -8.74 -20.90
C HIS A 33 -7.77 -9.58 -21.92
N GLU A 34 -8.67 -10.44 -21.47
CA GLU A 34 -9.51 -11.27 -22.35
C GLU A 34 -10.42 -10.43 -23.24
N LEU A 35 -11.02 -9.34 -22.73
CA LEU A 35 -11.83 -8.42 -23.53
C LEU A 35 -11.00 -7.71 -24.59
N ILE A 36 -9.78 -7.25 -24.24
CA ILE A 36 -8.84 -6.66 -25.19
C ILE A 36 -8.48 -7.67 -26.29
N GLY A 37 -8.08 -8.88 -25.90
CA GLY A 37 -7.65 -9.95 -26.81
C GLY A 37 -8.77 -10.53 -27.68
N SER A 38 -10.04 -10.37 -27.26
CA SER A 38 -11.19 -10.93 -28.00
C SER A 38 -11.44 -10.28 -29.38
N GLY A 39 -11.01 -9.05 -29.57
CA GLY A 39 -11.26 -8.27 -30.77
C GLY A 39 -12.72 -7.88 -31.02
N VAL A 40 -13.63 -8.15 -30.06
CA VAL A 40 -15.08 -7.84 -30.21
C VAL A 40 -15.44 -6.44 -29.69
N VAL A 41 -14.53 -5.78 -28.95
CA VAL A 41 -14.74 -4.43 -28.44
C VAL A 41 -13.70 -3.48 -29.03
N PRO A 42 -14.03 -2.21 -29.29
CA PRO A 42 -13.04 -1.21 -29.67
C PRO A 42 -12.03 -1.00 -28.54
N VAL A 43 -10.74 -1.00 -28.87
CA VAL A 43 -9.65 -0.80 -27.91
C VAL A 43 -8.81 0.39 -28.33
N THR A 44 -8.47 1.23 -27.38
CA THR A 44 -7.45 2.27 -27.55
C THR A 44 -6.35 1.99 -26.52
N VAL A 45 -5.14 1.76 -27.01
CA VAL A 45 -3.95 1.58 -26.19
C VAL A 45 -3.21 2.91 -26.10
N LEU A 46 -2.85 3.31 -24.87
CA LEU A 46 -2.01 4.47 -24.62
C LEU A 46 -0.59 3.95 -24.40
N ASP A 47 0.24 4.02 -25.41
CA ASP A 47 1.59 3.45 -25.43
C ASP A 47 2.71 4.51 -25.41
N GLU A 48 2.35 5.80 -25.46
CA GLU A 48 3.31 6.87 -25.31
C GLU A 48 3.63 7.19 -23.85
N ILE A 49 4.87 6.98 -23.47
CA ILE A 49 5.41 7.41 -22.17
C ILE A 49 5.67 8.92 -22.25
N PHE A 50 5.07 9.70 -21.34
CA PHE A 50 5.33 11.14 -21.27
C PHE A 50 6.82 11.45 -21.12
N ARG A 51 7.30 12.53 -21.76
CA ARG A 51 8.72 12.93 -21.77
C ARG A 51 9.41 12.91 -20.40
N GLN A 52 8.71 13.27 -19.34
CA GLN A 52 9.25 13.25 -17.97
C GLN A 52 9.58 11.85 -17.44
N ALA A 53 8.95 10.81 -17.96
CA ALA A 53 9.21 9.42 -17.58
C ALA A 53 10.14 8.70 -18.59
N GLN A 54 10.47 9.33 -19.70
CA GLN A 54 11.35 8.71 -20.71
C GLN A 54 12.80 8.52 -20.22
N ASP A 55 13.25 9.35 -19.28
CA ASP A 55 14.59 9.26 -18.69
C ASP A 55 14.62 8.40 -17.43
N SER A 56 13.47 7.92 -16.95
CA SER A 56 13.38 7.09 -15.75
C SER A 56 13.74 5.63 -16.05
N LEU A 57 14.73 5.11 -15.34
CA LEU A 57 15.09 3.70 -15.39
C LEU A 57 13.97 2.81 -14.85
N ILE A 58 13.13 3.31 -13.93
CA ILE A 58 11.96 2.59 -13.43
C ILE A 58 11.01 2.26 -14.58
N ALA A 59 10.65 3.27 -15.40
CA ALA A 59 9.75 3.08 -16.53
C ALA A 59 10.37 2.18 -17.62
N HIS A 60 11.66 2.35 -17.91
CA HIS A 60 12.39 1.51 -18.85
C HIS A 60 12.44 0.05 -18.42
N ASN A 61 12.81 -0.20 -17.17
CA ASN A 61 12.94 -1.55 -16.62
C ASN A 61 11.56 -2.22 -16.47
N ALA A 62 10.53 -1.50 -16.07
CA ALA A 62 9.16 -2.03 -16.02
C ALA A 62 8.73 -2.56 -17.40
N ARG A 63 8.97 -1.80 -18.47
CA ARG A 63 8.71 -2.25 -19.83
C ARG A 63 9.53 -3.48 -20.22
N PHE A 64 10.82 -3.52 -19.87
CA PHE A 64 11.69 -4.66 -20.17
C PHE A 64 11.24 -5.92 -19.45
N ILE A 65 10.85 -5.81 -18.19
CA ILE A 65 10.30 -6.93 -17.40
C ILE A 65 9.03 -7.47 -18.07
N ASN A 66 8.16 -6.57 -18.51
CA ASN A 66 6.92 -6.92 -19.19
C ASN A 66 7.16 -7.62 -20.53
N GLU A 67 8.18 -7.19 -21.28
CA GLU A 67 8.63 -7.82 -22.51
C GLU A 67 9.43 -9.14 -22.29
N GLY A 68 9.58 -9.60 -21.03
CA GLY A 68 10.34 -10.79 -20.66
C GLY A 68 11.86 -10.66 -20.80
N LYS A 69 12.38 -9.44 -20.86
CA LYS A 69 13.81 -9.16 -20.90
C LYS A 69 14.42 -9.32 -19.52
N THR A 70 15.59 -9.93 -19.46
CA THR A 70 16.32 -10.18 -18.19
C THR A 70 17.43 -9.15 -17.92
N THR A 71 17.80 -8.35 -18.91
CA THR A 71 18.83 -7.32 -18.75
C THR A 71 18.16 -6.00 -18.35
N LEU A 72 18.45 -5.55 -17.13
CA LEU A 72 17.93 -4.31 -16.57
C LEU A 72 19.06 -3.28 -16.45
N TYR A 73 18.69 -2.00 -16.44
CA TYR A 73 19.60 -0.88 -16.23
C TYR A 73 19.51 -0.40 -14.79
N TYR A 74 20.65 -0.05 -14.20
CA TYR A 74 20.76 0.42 -12.83
C TYR A 74 21.36 1.81 -12.78
N GLY A 75 20.89 2.65 -11.86
CA GLY A 75 21.32 4.02 -11.66
C GLY A 75 20.66 4.63 -10.41
N GLU A 76 20.54 5.96 -10.41
CA GLU A 76 20.08 6.69 -9.22
C GLU A 76 18.61 6.39 -8.83
N ASP A 77 17.74 6.15 -9.83
CA ASP A 77 16.32 5.91 -9.62
C ASP A 77 15.92 4.42 -9.61
N PHE A 78 16.86 3.52 -9.95
CA PHE A 78 16.62 2.08 -9.95
C PHE A 78 17.90 1.31 -9.58
N ALA A 79 17.93 0.73 -8.39
CA ALA A 79 19.08 -0.03 -7.89
C ALA A 79 18.70 -1.49 -7.62
N PHE A 80 19.70 -2.36 -7.64
CA PHE A 80 19.57 -3.77 -7.28
C PHE A 80 20.62 -4.12 -6.23
N HIS A 81 20.17 -4.67 -5.11
CA HIS A 81 21.02 -5.15 -4.04
C HIS A 81 20.90 -6.67 -3.96
N LYS A 82 22.03 -7.35 -4.20
CA LYS A 82 22.08 -8.82 -4.10
C LYS A 82 22.20 -9.22 -2.64
N ALA A 83 21.43 -10.21 -2.23
CA ALA A 83 21.50 -10.84 -0.93
C ALA A 83 21.51 -12.37 -1.09
N GLU A 84 22.19 -13.08 -0.17
CA GLU A 84 22.31 -14.53 -0.20
C GLU A 84 21.31 -15.21 0.76
N SER A 85 20.65 -14.44 1.64
CA SER A 85 19.65 -14.94 2.61
C SER A 85 18.55 -13.94 2.86
N GLN A 86 17.46 -14.39 3.48
CA GLN A 86 16.38 -13.49 3.93
C GLN A 86 16.83 -12.55 5.05
N GLU A 87 17.71 -13.00 5.93
CA GLU A 87 18.30 -12.18 7.01
C GLU A 87 19.12 -11.03 6.42
N GLU A 88 19.98 -11.32 5.44
CA GLU A 88 20.75 -10.30 4.73
C GLU A 88 19.82 -9.32 3.98
N THR A 89 18.80 -9.85 3.31
CA THR A 89 17.78 -9.04 2.62
C THR A 89 17.09 -8.09 3.60
N ALA A 90 16.65 -8.57 4.76
CA ALA A 90 16.01 -7.77 5.78
C ALA A 90 16.95 -6.68 6.34
N GLY A 91 18.23 -7.01 6.53
CA GLY A 91 19.26 -6.04 6.92
C GLY A 91 19.40 -4.90 5.92
N ILE A 92 19.57 -5.24 4.63
CA ILE A 92 19.69 -4.26 3.54
C ILE A 92 18.42 -3.38 3.45
N ILE A 93 17.24 -3.99 3.53
CA ILE A 93 15.97 -3.24 3.47
C ILE A 93 15.90 -2.22 4.62
N ARG A 94 16.23 -2.61 5.85
CA ARG A 94 16.17 -1.75 7.02
C ARG A 94 17.15 -0.57 6.91
N GLU A 95 18.38 -0.82 6.48
CA GLU A 95 19.38 0.22 6.25
C GLU A 95 18.92 1.22 5.18
N LEU A 96 18.47 0.74 4.02
CA LEU A 96 17.95 1.58 2.96
C LEU A 96 16.70 2.35 3.38
N TYR A 97 15.80 1.71 4.13
CA TYR A 97 14.61 2.39 4.62
C TYR A 97 14.95 3.54 5.56
N GLN A 98 15.85 3.33 6.51
CA GLN A 98 16.32 4.40 7.43
C GLN A 98 16.97 5.55 6.66
N GLU A 99 17.84 5.25 5.70
CA GLU A 99 18.47 6.26 4.84
C GLU A 99 17.41 7.07 4.06
N GLN A 100 16.46 6.39 3.43
CA GLN A 100 15.46 7.04 2.60
C GLN A 100 14.46 7.86 3.42
N ILE A 101 14.02 7.38 4.58
CA ILE A 101 13.13 8.16 5.44
C ILE A 101 13.82 9.38 6.04
N ALA A 102 15.12 9.31 6.33
CA ALA A 102 15.90 10.46 6.77
C ALA A 102 16.02 11.53 5.67
N ALA A 103 16.10 11.11 4.41
CA ALA A 103 16.23 12.02 3.26
C ALA A 103 14.90 12.59 2.77
N LYS A 104 13.81 11.79 2.78
CA LYS A 104 12.54 12.11 2.11
C LYS A 104 11.36 12.25 3.07
N GLY A 105 11.48 11.72 4.29
CA GLY A 105 10.38 11.55 5.23
C GLY A 105 9.65 10.21 5.07
N ILE A 106 9.11 9.72 6.16
CA ILE A 106 8.45 8.40 6.24
C ILE A 106 7.23 8.27 5.32
N GLU A 107 6.57 9.38 5.02
CA GLU A 107 5.38 9.41 4.15
C GLU A 107 5.71 9.17 2.66
N GLN A 108 6.99 9.23 2.29
CA GLN A 108 7.45 9.10 0.90
C GLN A 108 8.14 7.76 0.62
N VAL A 109 8.19 6.87 1.59
CA VAL A 109 8.93 5.60 1.47
C VAL A 109 8.03 4.44 1.84
N GLU A 110 7.99 3.43 0.97
CA GLU A 110 7.22 2.20 1.14
C GLU A 110 8.10 0.99 0.91
N ILE A 111 7.87 -0.08 1.68
CA ILE A 111 8.50 -1.38 1.49
C ILE A 111 7.45 -2.35 0.96
N LEU A 112 7.77 -3.03 -0.13
CA LEU A 112 6.94 -4.11 -0.67
C LEU A 112 7.66 -5.45 -0.48
N SER A 113 7.01 -6.42 0.14
CA SER A 113 7.52 -7.78 0.27
C SER A 113 6.52 -8.79 -0.28
N PRO A 114 6.96 -9.82 -1.03
CA PRO A 114 6.11 -10.90 -1.51
C PRO A 114 5.71 -11.87 -0.40
N PHE A 115 6.37 -11.82 0.77
CA PHE A 115 6.15 -12.72 1.90
C PHE A 115 5.42 -12.00 3.03
N ARG A 116 4.27 -12.54 3.45
CA ARG A 116 3.49 -11.92 4.52
C ARG A 116 4.06 -12.22 5.92
N SER A 117 4.39 -13.48 6.20
CA SER A 117 4.75 -13.95 7.55
C SER A 117 5.94 -14.93 7.58
N GLU A 118 6.47 -15.34 6.43
CA GLU A 118 7.53 -16.33 6.37
C GLU A 118 8.90 -15.66 6.18
N GLY A 119 9.79 -15.84 7.17
CA GLY A 119 11.17 -15.35 7.17
C GLY A 119 11.32 -13.88 7.57
N GLU A 120 12.58 -13.47 7.67
CA GLU A 120 12.99 -12.18 8.21
C GLU A 120 12.64 -11.01 7.27
N ALA A 121 12.58 -11.25 5.97
CA ALA A 121 12.19 -10.26 4.96
C ALA A 121 10.67 -10.23 4.70
N SER A 122 9.86 -10.85 5.56
CA SER A 122 8.40 -10.80 5.46
C SER A 122 7.84 -9.47 5.95
N VAL A 123 6.63 -9.13 5.49
CA VAL A 123 5.91 -7.92 5.93
C VAL A 123 5.83 -7.82 7.45
N ASN A 124 5.47 -8.92 8.13
CA ASN A 124 5.32 -8.91 9.58
C ASN A 124 6.67 -8.68 10.28
N SER A 125 7.72 -9.43 9.89
CA SER A 125 9.04 -9.32 10.52
C SER A 125 9.68 -7.95 10.27
N LEU A 126 9.57 -7.41 9.06
CA LEU A 126 10.09 -6.08 8.73
C LEU A 126 9.36 -4.99 9.52
N ASN A 127 8.03 -5.03 9.57
CA ASN A 127 7.26 -4.06 10.35
C ASN A 127 7.62 -4.06 11.84
N GLU A 128 7.77 -5.24 12.45
CA GLU A 128 8.18 -5.35 13.85
C GLU A 128 9.59 -4.81 14.06
N ALA A 129 10.56 -5.21 13.23
CA ALA A 129 11.94 -4.79 13.35
C ALA A 129 12.10 -3.27 13.15
N ILE A 130 11.48 -2.72 12.12
CA ILE A 130 11.54 -1.29 11.82
C ILE A 130 10.82 -0.47 12.89
N ARG A 131 9.67 -0.94 13.40
CA ARG A 131 9.00 -0.29 14.52
C ARG A 131 9.91 -0.16 15.73
N GLU A 132 10.62 -1.23 16.12
CA GLU A 132 11.54 -1.18 17.28
C GLU A 132 12.70 -0.19 17.06
N GLU A 133 13.07 0.10 15.83
CA GLU A 133 14.10 1.10 15.51
C GLU A 133 13.56 2.53 15.52
N ILE A 134 12.34 2.74 15.00
CA ILE A 134 11.76 4.07 14.79
C ILE A 134 10.87 4.50 15.96
N ASN A 135 10.10 3.57 16.52
CA ASN A 135 9.14 3.78 17.60
C ASN A 135 9.28 2.69 18.67
N PRO A 136 10.44 2.61 19.37
CA PRO A 136 10.70 1.57 20.34
C PRO A 136 9.73 1.63 21.51
N ALA A 137 9.49 0.47 22.15
CA ALA A 137 8.71 0.39 23.38
C ALA A 137 9.36 1.22 24.49
N SER A 138 8.55 2.00 25.19
CA SER A 138 8.98 2.78 26.34
C SER A 138 7.87 2.82 27.39
N PRO A 139 8.20 2.84 28.69
CA PRO A 139 7.19 2.98 29.74
C PRO A 139 6.34 4.24 29.63
N GLU A 140 6.85 5.26 28.92
CA GLU A 140 6.16 6.54 28.71
C GLU A 140 5.30 6.54 27.43
N THR A 141 5.51 5.57 26.52
CA THR A 141 4.76 5.48 25.27
C THR A 141 3.49 4.67 25.48
N PRO A 142 2.30 5.28 25.35
CA PRO A 142 1.04 4.55 25.47
C PRO A 142 0.93 3.44 24.42
N GLU A 143 0.52 2.28 24.87
CA GLU A 143 0.25 1.12 24.02
C GLU A 143 -1.17 0.60 24.26
N ILE A 144 -1.73 -0.04 23.25
CA ILE A 144 -2.97 -0.83 23.35
C ILE A 144 -2.76 -2.20 22.73
N VAL A 145 -3.23 -3.22 23.44
CA VAL A 145 -3.19 -4.60 22.95
C VAL A 145 -4.60 -5.02 22.54
N TYR A 146 -4.75 -5.49 21.33
CA TYR A 146 -6.01 -6.00 20.82
C TYR A 146 -5.80 -7.20 19.89
N ALA A 147 -6.51 -8.29 20.16
CA ALA A 147 -6.44 -9.54 19.37
C ALA A 147 -5.01 -10.06 19.17
N GLY A 148 -4.11 -9.85 20.14
CA GLY A 148 -2.71 -10.25 20.05
C GLY A 148 -1.79 -9.28 19.29
N LYS A 149 -2.34 -8.21 18.71
CA LYS A 149 -1.57 -7.11 18.10
C LYS A 149 -1.30 -6.03 19.16
N ILE A 150 -0.12 -5.44 19.10
CA ILE A 150 0.27 -4.30 19.92
C ILE A 150 0.36 -3.07 19.02
N PHE A 151 -0.35 -2.02 19.40
CA PHE A 151 -0.28 -0.72 18.74
C PHE A 151 0.24 0.33 19.72
N ARG A 152 1.18 1.15 19.30
CA ARG A 152 1.80 2.22 20.09
C ARG A 152 1.40 3.60 19.57
N LEU A 153 1.46 4.57 20.44
CA LEU A 153 1.42 5.96 20.02
C LEU A 153 2.52 6.23 18.99
N ASN A 154 2.16 6.89 17.89
CA ASN A 154 2.97 7.17 16.72
C ASN A 154 3.26 5.97 15.80
N ASP A 155 2.68 4.79 16.03
CA ASP A 155 2.75 3.73 15.03
C ASP A 155 2.11 4.17 13.71
N ARG A 156 2.76 3.82 12.62
CA ARG A 156 2.23 3.93 11.26
C ARG A 156 1.43 2.67 10.96
N VAL A 157 0.19 2.85 10.55
CA VAL A 157 -0.77 1.76 10.35
C VAL A 157 -1.47 1.88 9.01
N MET A 158 -1.85 0.74 8.44
CA MET A 158 -2.63 0.65 7.21
C MET A 158 -4.00 0.07 7.51
N GLN A 159 -5.04 0.64 6.91
CA GLN A 159 -6.38 0.08 6.89
C GLN A 159 -6.43 -1.10 5.92
N MET A 160 -6.87 -2.26 6.40
CA MET A 160 -6.88 -3.50 5.61
C MET A 160 -8.23 -3.81 4.96
N ARG A 161 -9.28 -3.06 5.31
CA ARG A 161 -10.64 -3.25 4.77
C ARG A 161 -11.33 -1.92 4.53
N ASN A 162 -12.16 -1.86 3.49
CA ASN A 162 -13.01 -0.68 3.27
C ASN A 162 -14.04 -0.55 4.38
N ASN A 163 -14.14 0.64 4.96
CA ASN A 163 -15.20 0.99 5.91
C ASN A 163 -15.80 2.35 5.49
N TYR A 164 -16.99 2.31 4.92
CA TYR A 164 -17.65 3.48 4.33
C TYR A 164 -18.35 4.35 5.38
N ASP A 165 -18.60 3.84 6.57
CA ASP A 165 -19.41 4.49 7.62
C ASP A 165 -18.55 5.27 8.63
N ILE A 166 -17.23 5.21 8.52
CA ILE A 166 -16.30 5.92 9.39
C ILE A 166 -16.36 7.41 9.12
N LYS A 167 -16.56 8.20 10.17
CA LYS A 167 -16.53 9.66 10.09
C LYS A 167 -15.11 10.17 10.31
N LEU A 168 -14.73 11.14 9.49
CA LEU A 168 -13.44 11.81 9.54
C LEU A 168 -13.63 13.26 9.97
N TYR A 169 -12.75 13.73 10.83
CA TYR A 169 -12.81 15.04 11.46
C TYR A 169 -11.53 15.84 11.19
N ASP A 170 -11.62 17.14 11.16
CA ASP A 170 -10.45 18.01 11.21
C ASP A 170 -9.96 18.22 12.66
N ARG A 171 -8.87 18.96 12.83
CA ARG A 171 -8.32 19.28 14.16
C ARG A 171 -9.27 20.05 15.07
N SER A 172 -10.28 20.73 14.50
CA SER A 172 -11.30 21.45 15.28
C SER A 172 -12.44 20.56 15.76
N GLY A 173 -12.47 19.28 15.32
CA GLY A 173 -13.55 18.33 15.59
C GLY A 173 -14.74 18.46 14.65
N LYS A 174 -14.61 19.21 13.56
CA LYS A 174 -15.63 19.30 12.51
C LYS A 174 -15.51 18.11 11.56
N GLN A 175 -16.62 17.43 11.26
CA GLN A 175 -16.65 16.37 10.26
C GLN A 175 -16.31 16.94 8.88
N VAL A 176 -15.30 16.34 8.23
CA VAL A 176 -14.78 16.76 6.91
C VAL A 176 -14.84 15.66 5.86
N GLY A 177 -15.20 14.44 6.24
CA GLY A 177 -15.30 13.31 5.33
C GLY A 177 -15.95 12.11 5.97
N GLU A 178 -16.07 11.05 5.15
CA GLU A 178 -16.60 9.75 5.53
C GLU A 178 -15.90 8.66 4.70
N GLY A 179 -15.62 7.55 5.33
CA GLY A 179 -14.97 6.38 4.74
C GLY A 179 -13.45 6.36 4.87
N ILE A 180 -12.93 5.17 5.18
CA ILE A 180 -11.52 4.78 5.12
C ILE A 180 -11.43 3.51 4.30
N PHE A 181 -10.43 3.41 3.46
CA PHE A 181 -10.34 2.36 2.45
C PHE A 181 -9.11 1.48 2.66
N ASN A 182 -9.19 0.28 2.13
CA ASN A 182 -8.06 -0.65 2.09
C ASN A 182 -6.85 0.02 1.41
N GLY A 183 -5.71 0.03 2.10
CA GLY A 183 -4.50 0.69 1.66
C GLY A 183 -4.31 2.12 2.19
N ASP A 184 -5.33 2.73 2.83
CA ASP A 184 -5.15 4.03 3.47
C ASP A 184 -4.18 3.90 4.65
N ILE A 185 -3.16 4.75 4.67
CA ILE A 185 -2.13 4.76 5.70
C ILE A 185 -2.35 5.93 6.64
N GLY A 186 -2.23 5.65 7.94
CA GLY A 186 -2.39 6.64 8.98
C GLY A 186 -1.37 6.49 10.10
N THR A 187 -1.38 7.44 11.01
CA THR A 187 -0.52 7.45 12.20
C THR A 187 -1.37 7.52 13.46
N ILE A 188 -1.08 6.69 14.45
CA ILE A 188 -1.74 6.71 15.76
C ILE A 188 -1.31 7.97 16.51
N ARG A 189 -2.25 8.88 16.75
CA ARG A 189 -1.99 10.18 17.40
C ARG A 189 -2.43 10.24 18.85
N LYS A 190 -3.28 9.32 19.29
CA LYS A 190 -3.70 9.26 20.68
C LYS A 190 -4.17 7.86 21.02
N ILE A 191 -3.82 7.40 22.23
CA ILE A 191 -4.37 6.20 22.86
C ILE A 191 -4.93 6.63 24.21
N SER A 192 -6.21 6.33 24.48
CA SER A 192 -6.89 6.70 25.72
C SER A 192 -7.86 5.60 26.13
N GLY A 193 -7.42 4.72 27.03
CA GLY A 193 -8.16 3.52 27.37
C GLY A 193 -8.37 2.61 26.17
N THR A 194 -9.60 2.40 25.78
CA THR A 194 -9.99 1.57 24.60
C THR A 194 -10.18 2.38 23.31
N ASN A 195 -9.98 3.68 23.36
CA ASN A 195 -10.15 4.55 22.19
C ASN A 195 -8.80 4.98 21.62
N VAL A 196 -8.66 4.88 20.31
CA VAL A 196 -7.48 5.26 19.55
C VAL A 196 -7.87 6.34 18.56
N VAL A 197 -7.08 7.40 18.43
CA VAL A 197 -7.25 8.41 17.39
C VAL A 197 -6.16 8.21 16.36
N ILE A 198 -6.56 8.08 15.09
CA ILE A 198 -5.65 7.87 13.96
C ILE A 198 -5.79 9.04 12.99
N GLU A 199 -4.69 9.56 12.52
CA GLU A 199 -4.62 10.60 11.50
C GLU A 199 -4.35 9.96 10.13
N PHE A 200 -5.23 10.21 9.19
CA PHE A 200 -5.12 9.83 7.78
C PHE A 200 -5.11 11.10 6.93
N ASP A 201 -3.98 11.47 6.37
CA ASP A 201 -3.84 12.63 5.48
C ASP A 201 -4.47 13.92 6.07
N GLY A 202 -4.09 14.26 7.32
CA GLY A 202 -4.59 15.44 8.03
C GLY A 202 -6.03 15.36 8.54
N ARG A 203 -6.70 14.22 8.36
CA ARG A 203 -8.04 13.93 8.86
C ARG A 203 -7.96 12.91 10.00
N TYR A 204 -8.79 13.06 11.01
CA TYR A 204 -8.75 12.28 12.23
C TYR A 204 -9.93 11.33 12.32
N MET A 205 -9.66 10.10 12.67
CA MET A 205 -10.63 9.05 12.93
C MET A 205 -10.61 8.67 14.42
N ASP A 206 -11.76 8.71 15.07
CA ASP A 206 -11.94 8.02 16.34
C ASP A 206 -12.13 6.53 16.06
N CYS A 207 -11.15 5.72 16.48
CA CYS A 207 -11.10 4.29 16.27
C CYS A 207 -11.46 3.53 17.55
N PRO A 208 -12.69 3.03 17.67
CA PRO A 208 -13.03 2.09 18.75
C PRO A 208 -12.16 0.83 18.66
N GLN A 209 -11.85 0.23 19.79
CA GLN A 209 -10.96 -0.92 19.87
C GLN A 209 -11.30 -2.06 18.89
N VAL A 210 -12.60 -2.29 18.63
CA VAL A 210 -13.05 -3.34 17.70
C VAL A 210 -12.57 -3.12 16.26
N LEU A 211 -12.30 -1.88 15.84
CA LEU A 211 -11.81 -1.55 14.51
C LEU A 211 -10.30 -1.71 14.36
N LEU A 212 -9.57 -1.92 15.48
CA LEU A 212 -8.14 -2.23 15.42
C LEU A 212 -7.85 -3.57 14.74
N ASP A 213 -8.85 -4.46 14.63
CA ASP A 213 -8.71 -5.72 13.88
C ASP A 213 -8.44 -5.49 12.39
N ASP A 214 -8.97 -4.40 11.86
CA ASP A 214 -8.81 -4.01 10.45
C ASP A 214 -7.51 -3.23 10.18
N LEU A 215 -6.64 -3.07 11.19
CA LEU A 215 -5.37 -2.37 11.06
C LEU A 215 -4.18 -3.31 11.10
N GLU A 216 -3.15 -2.96 10.34
CA GLU A 216 -1.81 -3.56 10.42
C GLU A 216 -0.74 -2.47 10.48
N LEU A 217 0.44 -2.81 11.03
CA LEU A 217 1.60 -1.92 10.96
C LEU A 217 2.02 -1.72 9.49
N SER A 218 2.51 -0.53 9.15
CA SER A 218 2.89 -0.17 7.79
C SER A 218 4.09 0.78 7.79
N TYR A 219 5.22 0.24 8.23
CA TYR A 219 6.51 0.92 8.17
C TYR A 219 7.18 0.69 6.83
#